data_9a8411088acec9190dcf61b06b3bd4c2
#
_entry.id   9a8411088acec9190dcf61b06b3bd4c2
#
_cell.length_a   1.000
_cell.length_b   1.000
_cell.length_c   1.000
_cell.angle_alpha   90.00
_cell.angle_beta   90.00
_cell.angle_gamma   90.00
#
_symmetry.space_group_name_H-M   'P 1'
#
loop_
_entity.id
_entity.type
_entity.pdbx_description
1 polymer ?
#
loop_
_entity_poly.entity_id
_entity_poly.type
_entity_poly.pdbx_seq_one_letter_code
_entity_poly.pdbx_strand_id
1 'polypeptide(L)'
;MKEKLVLSVLVDNESGVLQRVASLFSRRAYNISSLTVSETEDPNFSRMTIETNTEPENFRQIKRQLLKLEIVEKVSELTPDNSVSSELLLVKVHARGIPEKNALLAFNAGYGARVLDISAETVTLEFTGAGEMLDAFIQQLEQRFSIVEMARTGVTSLERGAGSFTDDI
;
A
#
# COMPACT_ATOMS: atom_id res chain seq x y z
N MET A 1 -10.73 -20.13 -4.75
CA MET A 1 -11.13 -18.69 -4.75
C MET A 1 -9.87 -17.89 -4.43
N LYS A 2 -9.60 -16.83 -5.19
CA LYS A 2 -8.41 -15.99 -4.94
C LYS A 2 -8.57 -15.24 -3.62
N GLU A 3 -7.51 -15.20 -2.85
CA GLU A 3 -7.42 -14.49 -1.59
C GLU A 3 -6.26 -13.49 -1.63
N LYS A 4 -6.35 -12.48 -0.78
CA LYS A 4 -5.34 -11.45 -0.63
C LYS A 4 -4.17 -12.02 0.18
N LEU A 5 -2.97 -11.99 -0.40
CA LEU A 5 -1.71 -12.29 0.27
C LEU A 5 -0.91 -11.00 0.40
N VAL A 6 -0.49 -10.69 1.61
CA VAL A 6 0.43 -9.59 1.89
C VAL A 6 1.73 -10.17 2.44
N LEU A 7 2.84 -9.81 1.84
CA LEU A 7 4.18 -10.26 2.23
C LEU A 7 5.06 -9.07 2.60
N SER A 8 5.77 -9.19 3.72
CA SER A 8 6.95 -8.38 4.00
C SER A 8 8.18 -9.16 3.53
N VAL A 9 9.00 -8.54 2.69
CA VAL A 9 10.21 -9.13 2.13
C VAL A 9 11.39 -8.22 2.45
N LEU A 10 12.36 -8.73 3.18
CA LEU A 10 13.62 -8.04 3.44
C LEU A 10 14.62 -8.45 2.37
N VAL A 11 15.22 -7.46 1.76
CA VAL A 11 16.13 -7.65 0.62
C VAL A 11 17.37 -6.77 0.78
N ASP A 12 18.46 -7.17 0.13
CA ASP A 12 19.64 -6.29 -0.01
C ASP A 12 19.24 -4.95 -0.63
N ASN A 13 19.82 -3.85 -0.16
CA ASN A 13 19.59 -2.53 -0.72
C ASN A 13 20.55 -2.28 -1.91
N GLU A 14 20.35 -3.03 -2.99
CA GLU A 14 21.17 -2.98 -4.19
C GLU A 14 20.38 -2.66 -5.46
N SER A 15 21.08 -2.17 -6.45
CA SER A 15 20.52 -1.92 -7.77
C SER A 15 20.01 -3.20 -8.43
N GLY A 16 18.79 -3.18 -8.97
CA GLY A 16 18.18 -4.30 -9.68
C GLY A 16 17.42 -5.31 -8.82
N VAL A 17 17.41 -5.16 -7.50
CA VAL A 17 16.69 -6.05 -6.58
C VAL A 17 15.20 -6.07 -6.86
N LEU A 18 14.57 -4.89 -7.02
CA LEU A 18 13.16 -4.78 -7.37
C LEU A 18 12.82 -5.54 -8.67
N GLN A 19 13.67 -5.45 -9.68
CA GLN A 19 13.48 -6.14 -10.95
C GLN A 19 13.52 -7.66 -10.78
N ARG A 20 14.43 -8.19 -9.95
CA ARG A 20 14.54 -9.63 -9.68
C ARG A 20 13.29 -10.16 -8.99
N VAL A 21 12.79 -9.45 -7.98
CA VAL A 21 11.54 -9.80 -7.28
C VAL A 21 10.34 -9.72 -8.22
N ALA A 22 10.17 -8.61 -8.96
CA ALA A 22 9.06 -8.44 -9.90
C ALA A 22 9.08 -9.51 -11.01
N SER A 23 10.25 -9.89 -11.50
CA SER A 23 10.42 -10.93 -12.53
C SER A 23 9.95 -12.30 -12.04
N LEU A 24 10.11 -12.61 -10.75
CA LEU A 24 9.62 -13.86 -10.16
C LEU A 24 8.09 -13.94 -10.26
N PHE A 25 7.38 -12.86 -9.92
CA PHE A 25 5.93 -12.77 -10.01
C PHE A 25 5.46 -12.87 -11.48
N SER A 26 6.09 -12.10 -12.37
CA SER A 26 5.74 -12.07 -13.79
C SER A 26 5.89 -13.43 -14.47
N ARG A 27 6.99 -14.15 -14.24
CA ARG A 27 7.23 -15.49 -14.85
C ARG A 27 6.19 -16.52 -14.45
N ARG A 28 5.47 -16.31 -13.36
CA ARG A 28 4.46 -17.22 -12.82
C ARG A 28 3.03 -16.71 -12.99
N ALA A 29 2.89 -15.58 -13.70
CA ALA A 29 1.61 -14.92 -13.91
C ALA A 29 0.89 -14.52 -12.60
N TYR A 30 1.64 -14.27 -11.54
CA TYR A 30 1.10 -13.66 -10.33
C TYR A 30 1.04 -12.14 -10.51
N ASN A 31 -0.14 -11.56 -10.34
CA ASN A 31 -0.30 -10.12 -10.41
C ASN A 31 0.06 -9.46 -9.06
N ILE A 32 0.89 -8.44 -9.09
CA ILE A 32 1.15 -7.59 -7.93
C ILE A 32 0.09 -6.49 -7.92
N SER A 33 -0.75 -6.49 -6.89
CA SER A 33 -1.82 -5.48 -6.72
C SER A 33 -1.29 -4.19 -6.10
N SER A 34 -0.31 -4.32 -5.20
CA SER A 34 0.32 -3.20 -4.51
C SER A 34 1.77 -3.57 -4.17
N LEU A 35 2.65 -2.57 -4.24
CA LEU A 35 4.06 -2.71 -3.90
C LEU A 35 4.57 -1.41 -3.29
N THR A 36 5.09 -1.51 -2.07
CA THR A 36 5.87 -0.43 -1.44
C THR A 36 7.28 -0.92 -1.18
N VAL A 37 8.25 -0.06 -1.39
CA VAL A 37 9.68 -0.34 -1.19
C VAL A 37 10.34 0.86 -0.53
N SER A 38 11.08 0.63 0.54
CA SER A 38 11.91 1.65 1.18
C SER A 38 13.10 1.01 1.90
N GLU A 39 14.14 1.80 2.12
CA GLU A 39 15.22 1.43 3.03
C GLU A 39 14.67 1.16 4.43
N THR A 40 15.33 0.28 5.16
CA THR A 40 15.03 0.02 6.56
C THR A 40 15.88 0.94 7.47
N GLU A 41 15.83 0.71 8.78
CA GLU A 41 16.73 1.33 9.76
C GLU A 41 18.20 0.95 9.55
N ASP A 42 18.48 -0.18 8.87
CA ASP A 42 19.80 -0.54 8.35
C ASP A 42 19.86 -0.22 6.86
N PRO A 43 20.73 0.70 6.42
CA PRO A 43 20.82 1.12 5.02
C PRO A 43 21.29 0.02 4.06
N ASN A 44 21.80 -1.10 4.56
CA ASN A 44 22.17 -2.25 3.74
C ASN A 44 20.95 -3.02 3.23
N PHE A 45 19.78 -2.83 3.86
CA PHE A 45 18.56 -3.55 3.55
C PHE A 45 17.41 -2.63 3.14
N SER A 46 16.57 -3.15 2.26
CA SER A 46 15.28 -2.57 1.91
C SER A 46 14.14 -3.52 2.28
N ARG A 47 13.03 -2.95 2.72
CA ARG A 47 11.79 -3.66 2.95
C ARG A 47 10.84 -3.46 1.78
N MET A 48 10.31 -4.56 1.27
CA MET A 48 9.21 -4.55 0.31
C MET A 48 7.95 -5.07 1.00
N THR A 49 6.84 -4.35 0.88
CA THR A 49 5.52 -4.89 1.19
C THR A 49 4.81 -5.17 -0.13
N ILE A 50 4.52 -6.44 -0.39
CA ILE A 50 3.95 -6.91 -1.65
C ILE A 50 2.56 -7.45 -1.39
N GLU A 51 1.57 -6.90 -2.10
CA GLU A 51 0.21 -7.43 -2.10
C GLU A 51 -0.08 -8.13 -3.43
N THR A 52 -0.64 -9.32 -3.36
CA THR A 52 -1.08 -10.08 -4.53
C THR A 52 -2.40 -10.82 -4.23
N ASN A 53 -3.22 -11.00 -5.26
CA ASN A 53 -4.44 -11.80 -5.16
C ASN A 53 -4.22 -13.13 -5.90
N THR A 54 -4.15 -14.22 -5.15
CA THR A 54 -3.88 -15.55 -5.70
C THR A 54 -4.63 -16.64 -4.93
N GLU A 55 -4.61 -17.87 -5.44
CA GLU A 55 -5.15 -19.00 -4.70
C GLU A 55 -4.27 -19.32 -3.48
N PRO A 56 -4.86 -19.70 -2.32
CA PRO A 56 -4.12 -19.98 -1.09
C PRO A 56 -3.02 -21.03 -1.24
N GLU A 57 -3.21 -21.96 -2.15
CA GLU A 57 -2.24 -23.01 -2.49
C GLU A 57 -0.91 -22.41 -2.98
N ASN A 58 -0.97 -21.24 -3.64
CA ASN A 58 0.21 -20.54 -4.16
C ASN A 58 0.99 -19.77 -3.09
N PHE A 59 0.40 -19.46 -1.93
CA PHE A 59 1.04 -18.65 -0.88
C PHE A 59 2.39 -19.24 -0.46
N ARG A 60 2.37 -20.55 -0.14
CA ARG A 60 3.59 -21.27 0.26
C ARG A 60 4.63 -21.33 -0.87
N GLN A 61 4.15 -21.44 -2.12
CA GLN A 61 5.04 -21.50 -3.28
C GLN A 61 5.72 -20.14 -3.51
N ILE A 62 4.97 -19.04 -3.43
CA ILE A 62 5.51 -17.68 -3.59
C ILE A 62 6.60 -17.42 -2.54
N LYS A 63 6.33 -17.69 -1.26
CA LYS A 63 7.31 -17.54 -0.17
C LYS A 63 8.59 -18.36 -0.43
N ARG A 64 8.45 -19.63 -0.80
CA ARG A 64 9.61 -20.49 -1.11
C ARG A 64 10.44 -20.01 -2.29
N GLN A 65 9.81 -19.41 -3.29
CA GLN A 65 10.51 -18.91 -4.46
C GLN A 65 11.23 -17.57 -4.18
N LEU A 66 10.63 -16.70 -3.36
CA LEU A 66 11.30 -15.50 -2.88
C LEU A 66 12.56 -15.84 -2.09
N LEU A 67 12.47 -16.75 -1.14
CA LEU A 67 13.60 -17.23 -0.33
C LEU A 67 14.72 -17.96 -1.11
N LYS A 68 14.53 -18.23 -2.40
CA LYS A 68 15.59 -18.77 -3.28
C LYS A 68 16.42 -17.69 -3.96
N LEU A 69 15.97 -16.46 -3.91
CA LEU A 69 16.75 -15.34 -4.43
C LEU A 69 17.81 -14.97 -3.40
N GLU A 70 19.07 -14.98 -3.80
CA GLU A 70 20.22 -14.66 -2.93
C GLU A 70 20.10 -13.28 -2.26
N ILE A 71 19.39 -12.38 -2.88
CA ILE A 71 19.12 -11.01 -2.41
C ILE A 71 17.97 -10.93 -1.39
N VAL A 72 17.30 -12.03 -1.07
CA VAL A 72 16.16 -12.06 -0.14
C VAL A 72 16.61 -12.70 1.16
N GLU A 73 16.65 -11.88 2.20
CA GLU A 73 17.08 -12.31 3.54
C GLU A 73 15.91 -12.93 4.33
N LYS A 74 14.74 -12.33 4.24
CA LYS A 74 13.58 -12.76 5.05
C LYS A 74 12.27 -12.52 4.32
N VAL A 75 11.29 -13.40 4.54
CA VAL A 75 9.93 -13.28 4.02
C VAL A 75 8.94 -13.63 5.11
N SER A 76 8.07 -12.70 5.45
CA SER A 76 6.94 -12.90 6.36
C SER A 76 5.61 -12.68 5.67
N GLU A 77 4.65 -13.51 6.02
CA GLU A 77 3.25 -13.33 5.64
C GLU A 77 2.56 -12.45 6.68
N LEU A 78 1.93 -11.38 6.20
CA LEU A 78 1.27 -10.40 7.04
C LEU A 78 -0.24 -10.61 6.97
N THR A 79 -0.84 -10.76 8.15
CA THR A 79 -2.28 -10.92 8.34
C THR A 79 -2.81 -9.81 9.27
N PRO A 80 -4.12 -9.54 9.30
CA PRO A 80 -4.69 -8.57 10.25
C PRO A 80 -4.36 -8.88 11.71
N ASP A 81 -4.18 -10.16 12.04
CA ASP A 81 -3.91 -10.60 13.41
C ASP A 81 -2.45 -10.35 13.82
N ASN A 82 -1.50 -10.54 12.89
CA ASN A 82 -0.06 -10.45 13.20
C ASN A 82 0.59 -9.13 12.79
N SER A 83 -0.15 -8.21 12.14
CA SER A 83 0.43 -6.97 11.61
C SER A 83 -0.43 -5.75 11.80
N VAL A 84 0.18 -4.58 11.62
CA VAL A 84 -0.47 -3.29 11.45
C VAL A 84 -0.14 -2.77 10.06
N SER A 85 -1.15 -2.27 9.36
CA SER A 85 -1.03 -1.83 7.97
C SER A 85 -1.63 -0.44 7.80
N SER A 86 -1.03 0.35 6.92
CA SER A 86 -1.55 1.65 6.54
C SER A 86 -1.23 1.94 5.08
N GLU A 87 -2.05 2.78 4.47
CA GLU A 87 -1.87 3.32 3.14
C GLU A 87 -2.10 4.82 3.15
N LEU A 88 -1.54 5.54 2.18
CA LEU A 88 -1.79 6.94 1.95
C LEU A 88 -2.47 7.12 0.59
N LEU A 89 -3.54 7.89 0.59
CA LEU A 89 -4.27 8.31 -0.59
C LEU A 89 -4.14 9.83 -0.75
N LEU A 90 -3.79 10.28 -1.95
CA LEU A 90 -3.97 11.64 -2.41
C LEU A 90 -5.10 11.66 -3.43
N VAL A 91 -6.08 12.50 -3.24
CA VAL A 91 -7.22 12.63 -4.16
C VAL A 91 -7.55 14.08 -4.44
N LYS A 92 -7.61 14.41 -5.73
CA LYS A 92 -8.02 15.73 -6.22
C LYS A 92 -9.45 15.67 -6.70
N VAL A 93 -10.28 16.58 -6.22
CA VAL A 93 -11.73 16.60 -6.42
C VAL A 93 -12.15 17.92 -7.02
N HIS A 94 -13.04 17.90 -8.00
CA HIS A 94 -13.69 19.12 -8.49
C HIS A 94 -14.54 19.75 -7.38
N ALA A 95 -14.32 21.04 -7.15
CA ALA A 95 -15.08 21.85 -6.21
C ALA A 95 -15.02 23.33 -6.65
N ARG A 96 -16.00 23.73 -7.46
CA ARG A 96 -16.08 25.08 -8.01
C ARG A 96 -16.84 26.00 -7.08
N GLY A 97 -16.25 27.15 -6.84
CA GLY A 97 -16.89 28.18 -5.99
C GLY A 97 -17.03 27.74 -4.53
N ILE A 98 -17.56 28.63 -3.73
CA ILE A 98 -17.71 28.45 -2.28
C ILE A 98 -18.69 27.32 -1.91
N PRO A 99 -19.86 27.18 -2.57
CA PRO A 99 -20.83 26.15 -2.17
C PRO A 99 -20.32 24.73 -2.32
N GLU A 100 -19.66 24.40 -3.45
CA GLU A 100 -19.13 23.05 -3.67
C GLU A 100 -17.96 22.75 -2.72
N LYS A 101 -17.08 23.73 -2.48
CA LYS A 101 -15.98 23.59 -1.50
C LYS A 101 -16.52 23.35 -0.10
N ASN A 102 -17.53 24.10 0.33
CA ASN A 102 -18.15 23.89 1.64
C ASN A 102 -18.81 22.52 1.74
N ALA A 103 -19.48 22.05 0.69
CA ALA A 103 -20.08 20.72 0.66
C ALA A 103 -19.00 19.61 0.79
N LEU A 104 -17.88 19.75 0.07
CA LEU A 104 -16.76 18.81 0.15
C LEU A 104 -16.09 18.83 1.53
N LEU A 105 -15.86 20.01 2.11
CA LEU A 105 -15.26 20.13 3.43
C LEU A 105 -16.18 19.59 4.53
N ALA A 106 -17.50 19.80 4.40
CA ALA A 106 -18.48 19.22 5.33
C ALA A 106 -18.51 17.69 5.23
N PHE A 107 -18.45 17.12 4.03
CA PHE A 107 -18.29 15.68 3.82
C PHE A 107 -16.99 15.18 4.46
N ASN A 108 -15.88 15.86 4.21
CA ASN A 108 -14.57 15.51 4.73
C ASN A 108 -14.48 15.54 6.26
N ALA A 109 -15.27 16.38 6.92
CA ALA A 109 -15.28 16.47 8.39
C ALA A 109 -15.64 15.14 9.07
N GLY A 110 -16.41 14.27 8.39
CA GLY A 110 -16.72 12.92 8.87
C GLY A 110 -15.58 11.91 8.74
N TYR A 111 -14.60 12.18 7.90
CA TYR A 111 -13.47 11.28 7.63
C TYR A 111 -12.15 11.79 8.20
N GLY A 112 -12.01 13.10 8.37
CA GLY A 112 -10.80 13.72 8.90
C GLY A 112 -9.62 13.72 7.91
N ALA A 113 -9.87 13.62 6.60
CA ALA A 113 -8.80 13.74 5.62
C ALA A 113 -8.20 15.15 5.64
N ARG A 114 -6.89 15.25 5.48
CA ARG A 114 -6.15 16.51 5.51
C ARG A 114 -6.30 17.23 4.18
N VAL A 115 -6.65 18.50 4.22
CA VAL A 115 -6.66 19.36 3.02
C VAL A 115 -5.22 19.79 2.73
N LEU A 116 -4.71 19.43 1.54
CA LEU A 116 -3.37 19.78 1.11
C LEU A 116 -3.33 21.01 0.21
N ASP A 117 -4.34 21.15 -0.66
CA ASP A 117 -4.40 22.23 -1.62
C ASP A 117 -5.85 22.64 -1.90
N ILE A 118 -6.08 23.93 -2.13
CA ILE A 118 -7.34 24.50 -2.57
C ILE A 118 -7.05 25.46 -3.72
N SER A 119 -7.52 25.11 -4.92
CA SER A 119 -7.46 25.95 -6.10
C SER A 119 -8.82 26.62 -6.41
N ALA A 120 -8.91 27.32 -7.54
CA ALA A 120 -10.18 27.90 -7.98
C ALA A 120 -11.25 26.83 -8.22
N GLU A 121 -10.87 25.67 -8.78
CA GLU A 121 -11.80 24.64 -9.25
C GLU A 121 -11.65 23.27 -8.57
N THR A 122 -10.63 23.09 -7.75
CA THR A 122 -10.35 21.80 -7.12
C THR A 122 -9.90 21.92 -5.66
N VAL A 123 -10.08 20.83 -4.93
CA VAL A 123 -9.48 20.62 -3.59
C VAL A 123 -8.74 19.29 -3.62
N THR A 124 -7.52 19.26 -3.07
CA THR A 124 -6.74 18.04 -2.90
C THR A 124 -6.75 17.62 -1.44
N LEU A 125 -7.15 16.38 -1.22
CA LEU A 125 -7.23 15.75 0.10
C LEU A 125 -6.17 14.67 0.22
N GLU A 126 -5.65 14.51 1.44
CA GLU A 126 -4.83 13.38 1.87
C GLU A 126 -5.58 12.57 2.91
N PHE A 127 -5.68 11.27 2.70
CA PHE A 127 -6.29 10.35 3.66
C PHE A 127 -5.36 9.17 3.90
N THR A 128 -5.17 8.81 5.18
CA THR A 128 -4.35 7.68 5.60
C THR A 128 -5.17 6.71 6.43
N GLY A 129 -4.94 5.43 6.26
CA GLY A 129 -5.66 4.40 7.02
C GLY A 129 -5.49 3.00 6.43
N ALA A 130 -6.26 2.06 6.95
CA ALA A 130 -6.35 0.73 6.37
C ALA A 130 -6.96 0.78 4.96
N GLY A 131 -6.54 -0.11 4.06
CA GLY A 131 -6.98 -0.11 2.66
C GLY A 131 -8.50 -0.08 2.50
N GLU A 132 -9.23 -0.84 3.31
CA GLU A 132 -10.70 -0.88 3.30
C GLU A 132 -11.34 0.48 3.65
N MET A 133 -10.68 1.26 4.54
CA MET A 133 -11.14 2.60 4.88
C MET A 133 -10.94 3.56 3.71
N LEU A 134 -9.82 3.44 3.00
CA LEU A 134 -9.55 4.22 1.79
C LEU A 134 -10.56 3.89 0.69
N ASP A 135 -10.85 2.61 0.48
CA ASP A 135 -11.82 2.15 -0.52
C ASP A 135 -13.23 2.69 -0.22
N ALA A 136 -13.65 2.63 1.04
CA ALA A 136 -14.93 3.20 1.48
C ALA A 136 -14.98 4.72 1.30
N PHE A 137 -13.90 5.43 1.62
CA PHE A 137 -13.79 6.87 1.43
C PHE A 137 -13.90 7.24 -0.05
N ILE A 138 -13.17 6.56 -0.94
CA ILE A 138 -13.21 6.77 -2.39
C ILE A 138 -14.63 6.55 -2.92
N GLN A 139 -15.24 5.42 -2.56
CA GLN A 139 -16.59 5.08 -2.99
C GLN A 139 -17.63 6.15 -2.60
N GLN A 140 -17.56 6.65 -1.36
CA GLN A 140 -18.45 7.70 -0.89
C GLN A 140 -18.18 9.04 -1.54
N LEU A 141 -16.92 9.32 -1.84
CA LEU A 141 -16.50 10.53 -2.53
C LEU A 141 -17.02 10.55 -3.97
N GLU A 142 -16.89 9.45 -4.71
CA GLU A 142 -17.36 9.29 -6.10
C GLU A 142 -18.87 9.41 -6.23
N GLN A 143 -19.64 9.04 -5.22
CA GLN A 143 -21.10 9.18 -5.24
C GLN A 143 -21.57 10.63 -5.17
N ARG A 144 -20.76 11.55 -4.69
CA ARG A 144 -21.14 12.93 -4.39
C ARG A 144 -20.37 13.98 -5.17
N PHE A 145 -19.15 13.64 -5.57
CA PHE A 145 -18.21 14.57 -6.19
C PHE A 145 -17.50 13.92 -7.38
N SER A 146 -16.98 14.75 -8.26
CA SER A 146 -16.19 14.31 -9.40
C SER A 146 -14.71 14.27 -9.03
N ILE A 147 -14.10 13.08 -9.03
CA ILE A 147 -12.66 12.92 -8.85
C ILE A 147 -11.95 13.30 -10.15
N VAL A 148 -10.92 14.14 -10.05
CA VAL A 148 -10.05 14.55 -11.16
C VAL A 148 -8.94 13.51 -11.35
N GLU A 149 -8.25 13.18 -10.26
CA GLU A 149 -7.19 12.19 -10.22
C GLU A 149 -6.95 11.72 -8.80
N MET A 150 -6.34 10.56 -8.65
CA MET A 150 -5.88 10.07 -7.36
C MET A 150 -4.57 9.30 -7.50
N ALA A 151 -3.80 9.31 -6.42
CA ALA A 151 -2.59 8.51 -6.25
C ALA A 151 -2.65 7.80 -4.91
N ARG A 152 -2.20 6.55 -4.89
CA ARG A 152 -2.22 5.70 -3.71
C ARG A 152 -0.87 5.01 -3.56
N THR A 153 -0.35 4.94 -2.35
CA THR A 153 0.94 4.28 -2.10
C THR A 153 0.86 2.77 -2.25
N GLY A 154 -0.31 2.20 -1.98
CA GLY A 154 -0.41 0.80 -1.63
C GLY A 154 -0.07 0.55 -0.16
N VAL A 155 -0.20 -0.70 0.27
CA VAL A 155 -0.05 -1.07 1.68
C VAL A 155 1.40 -1.02 2.13
N THR A 156 1.64 -0.41 3.29
CA THR A 156 2.85 -0.61 4.08
C THR A 156 2.47 -1.22 5.41
N SER A 157 3.30 -2.15 5.92
CA SER A 157 2.93 -2.95 7.11
C SER A 157 4.13 -3.30 7.95
N LEU A 158 3.88 -3.40 9.26
CA LEU A 158 4.83 -3.92 10.24
C LEU A 158 4.18 -5.08 11.02
N GLU A 159 4.97 -6.07 11.39
CA GLU A 159 4.54 -7.10 12.33
C GLU A 159 4.24 -6.49 13.70
N ARG A 160 3.28 -7.08 14.40
CA ARG A 160 2.95 -6.68 15.78
C ARG A 160 3.98 -7.26 16.75
N GLY A 161 4.18 -6.58 17.87
CA GLY A 161 5.06 -7.05 18.94
C GLY A 161 6.34 -6.22 19.05
N ALA A 162 7.28 -6.70 19.86
CA ALA A 162 8.49 -5.97 20.21
C ALA A 162 9.71 -6.31 19.34
N GLY A 163 9.61 -7.36 18.51
CA GLY A 163 10.70 -7.79 17.62
C GLY A 163 10.82 -6.90 16.38
N SER A 164 12.02 -6.80 15.84
CA SER A 164 12.29 -6.20 14.53
C SER A 164 12.31 -7.27 13.44
N PHE A 165 11.89 -6.89 12.24
CA PHE A 165 12.00 -7.76 11.06
C PHE A 165 13.46 -7.97 10.65
N THR A 166 14.35 -7.09 11.10
CA THR A 166 15.79 -7.13 10.90
C THR A 166 16.54 -7.86 12.04
N ASP A 167 15.85 -8.29 13.11
CA ASP A 167 16.47 -9.14 14.12
C ASP A 167 16.90 -10.48 13.52
N ASP A 168 18.04 -10.99 13.95
CA ASP A 168 18.63 -12.29 13.55
C ASP A 168 19.14 -12.36 12.08
N ILE A 169 19.61 -11.24 11.51
CA ILE A 169 20.29 -11.19 10.21
C ILE A 169 21.80 -11.10 10.40
#